data_3630f0df919bedcbd1c24f4aba8a03af
#
_entry.id   3630f0df919bedcbd1c24f4aba8a03af
#
_cell.length_a   1.000
_cell.length_b   1.000
_cell.length_c   1.000
_cell.angle_alpha   90.00
_cell.angle_beta   90.00
_cell.angle_gamma   90.00
#
_symmetry.space_group_name_H-M   'P 1'
#
loop_
_entity.id
_entity.type
_entity.pdbx_description
1 polymer ?
#
loop_
_entity_poly.entity_id
_entity_poly.type
_entity_poly.pdbx_seq_one_letter_code
_entity_poly.pdbx_strand_id
1 'polypeptide(L)'
;MPGMSGFELLSVVRRLFPTIHVIAMSGLFSGEGIPFGIAADGYHEKATSVSHLLRLVEASQREDRASSLSGRNVADPIWVPKNGHDPSGLEFITITCPDCLRTFPETLFGSENYIRNAKCTHCSNLVRYAVVPPAGATHSVSF
;
A
#
# COMPACT_ATOMS: atom_id res chain seq x y z
N MET A 1 11.58 -1.32 -8.77
CA MET A 1 12.35 -1.81 -7.61
C MET A 1 12.26 -3.32 -7.62
N PRO A 2 13.36 -4.06 -7.65
CA PRO A 2 13.29 -5.52 -7.66
C PRO A 2 12.79 -6.00 -6.27
N GLY A 3 11.72 -6.75 -6.27
CA GLY A 3 11.20 -7.50 -5.13
C GLY A 3 10.12 -6.82 -4.27
N MET A 4 10.02 -5.50 -4.22
CA MET A 4 9.01 -4.79 -3.42
C MET A 4 8.36 -3.69 -4.23
N SER A 5 7.03 -3.61 -4.23
CA SER A 5 6.28 -2.51 -4.86
C SER A 5 6.28 -1.24 -4.00
N GLY A 6 5.98 -0.09 -4.62
CA GLY A 6 5.83 1.17 -3.88
C GLY A 6 4.70 1.12 -2.85
N PHE A 7 3.61 0.39 -3.11
CA PHE A 7 2.51 0.21 -2.18
C PHE A 7 2.91 -0.60 -0.95
N GLU A 8 3.66 -1.68 -1.15
CA GLU A 8 4.21 -2.48 -0.05
C GLU A 8 5.18 -1.64 0.79
N LEU A 9 6.08 -0.90 0.12
CA LEU A 9 7.02 -0.02 0.81
C LEU A 9 6.30 0.99 1.70
N LEU A 10 5.26 1.66 1.18
CA LEU A 10 4.45 2.60 1.96
C LEU A 10 3.83 1.93 3.20
N SER A 11 3.25 0.74 3.01
CA SER A 11 2.61 -0.02 4.08
C SER A 11 3.61 -0.45 5.16
N VAL A 12 4.79 -0.95 4.74
CA VAL A 12 5.87 -1.36 5.65
C VAL A 12 6.43 -0.15 6.40
N VAL A 13 6.71 0.95 5.71
CA VAL A 13 7.20 2.20 6.33
C VAL A 13 6.19 2.72 7.35
N ARG A 14 4.90 2.74 7.01
CA ARG A 14 3.85 3.18 7.94
C ARG A 14 3.79 2.30 9.19
N ARG A 15 3.96 1.00 9.03
CA ARG A 15 3.91 0.05 10.14
C ARG A 15 5.13 0.16 11.06
N LEU A 16 6.33 0.32 10.50
CA LEU A 16 7.57 0.44 11.27
C LEU A 16 7.76 1.84 11.87
N PHE A 17 7.27 2.87 11.18
CA PHE A 17 7.48 4.28 11.54
C PHE A 17 6.16 5.05 11.51
N PRO A 18 5.23 4.77 12.42
CA PRO A 18 3.87 5.35 12.37
C PRO A 18 3.84 6.89 12.55
N THR A 19 4.90 7.48 13.08
CA THR A 19 4.98 8.92 13.36
C THR A 19 5.54 9.75 12.21
N ILE A 20 6.16 9.13 11.21
CA ILE A 20 6.68 9.90 10.07
C ILE A 20 5.57 10.27 9.09
N HIS A 21 5.68 11.44 8.49
CA HIS A 21 4.79 11.88 7.43
C HIS A 21 5.26 11.34 6.08
N VAL A 22 4.38 10.68 5.34
CA VAL A 22 4.73 9.98 4.10
C VAL A 22 3.94 10.57 2.94
N ILE A 23 4.65 11.07 1.91
CA ILE A 23 4.07 11.54 0.66
C ILE A 23 4.37 10.52 -0.43
N ALA A 24 3.33 9.91 -0.99
CA ALA A 24 3.45 9.02 -2.13
C ALA A 24 3.61 9.82 -3.42
N MET A 25 4.52 9.37 -4.30
CA MET A 25 4.74 9.98 -5.62
C MET A 25 4.62 8.94 -6.72
N SER A 26 3.72 9.15 -7.70
CA SER A 26 3.55 8.24 -8.83
C SER A 26 3.24 9.00 -10.13
N GLY A 27 3.67 8.45 -11.27
CA GLY A 27 3.23 8.90 -12.59
C GLY A 27 2.14 8.00 -13.19
N LEU A 28 1.76 6.92 -12.50
CA LEU A 28 0.80 5.95 -13.00
C LEU A 28 -0.64 6.22 -12.53
N PHE A 29 -0.78 6.84 -11.36
CA PHE A 29 -2.07 7.16 -10.77
C PHE A 29 -2.26 8.67 -10.73
N SER A 30 -3.41 9.14 -11.20
CA SER A 30 -3.83 10.55 -11.14
C SER A 30 -5.12 10.67 -10.32
N GLY A 31 -5.21 11.71 -9.49
CA GLY A 31 -6.41 12.14 -8.79
C GLY A 31 -7.34 11.03 -8.28
N GLU A 32 -8.38 10.73 -9.04
CA GLU A 32 -9.41 9.75 -8.70
C GLU A 32 -8.95 8.28 -8.80
N GLY A 33 -7.81 8.02 -9.44
CA GLY A 33 -7.25 6.68 -9.62
C GLY A 33 -6.38 6.17 -8.45
N ILE A 34 -6.23 6.96 -7.38
CA ILE A 34 -5.45 6.55 -6.20
C ILE A 34 -6.23 5.46 -5.45
N PRO A 35 -5.65 4.28 -5.25
CA PRO A 35 -6.30 3.23 -4.49
C PRO A 35 -6.66 3.69 -3.08
N PHE A 36 -7.90 3.43 -2.66
CA PHE A 36 -8.35 3.72 -1.30
C PHE A 36 -7.53 2.93 -0.28
N GLY A 37 -7.13 3.58 0.81
CA GLY A 37 -6.38 2.93 1.89
C GLY A 37 -4.86 2.90 1.70
N ILE A 38 -4.31 3.63 0.71
CA ILE A 38 -2.85 3.81 0.62
C ILE A 38 -2.33 4.43 1.92
N ALA A 39 -1.29 3.82 2.48
CA ALA A 39 -0.65 4.23 3.73
C ALA A 39 0.21 5.50 3.58
N ALA A 40 -0.30 6.53 2.89
CA ALA A 40 0.35 7.82 2.70
C ALA A 40 -0.50 8.95 3.27
N ASP A 41 0.14 10.01 3.76
CA ASP A 41 -0.51 11.20 4.29
C ASP A 41 -0.82 12.22 3.18
N GLY A 42 -0.07 12.15 2.08
CA GLY A 42 -0.26 12.97 0.91
C GLY A 42 0.11 12.22 -0.37
N TYR A 43 -0.40 12.71 -1.48
CA TYR A 43 -0.12 12.16 -2.80
C TYR A 43 0.31 13.25 -3.77
N HIS A 44 1.39 13.00 -4.51
CA HIS A 44 1.88 13.87 -5.57
C HIS A 44 1.99 13.14 -6.89
N GLU A 45 1.31 13.63 -7.91
CA GLU A 45 1.46 13.14 -9.27
C GLU A 45 2.74 13.68 -9.91
N LYS A 46 3.62 12.79 -10.41
CA LYS A 46 4.97 13.16 -10.89
C LYS A 46 4.99 14.16 -12.05
N ALA A 47 3.96 14.26 -12.83
CA ALA A 47 3.86 15.20 -13.95
C ALA A 47 3.30 16.57 -13.57
N THR A 48 2.95 16.78 -12.30
CA THR A 48 2.38 18.03 -11.81
C THR A 48 3.43 19.01 -11.27
N SER A 49 2.98 20.23 -10.97
CA SER A 49 3.83 21.32 -10.51
C SER A 49 4.56 21.00 -9.19
N VAL A 50 5.85 21.35 -9.13
CA VAL A 50 6.65 21.30 -7.90
C VAL A 50 6.02 22.11 -6.77
N SER A 51 5.30 23.20 -7.11
CA SER A 51 4.56 24.01 -6.13
C SER A 51 3.48 23.20 -5.39
N HIS A 52 2.91 22.18 -6.01
CA HIS A 52 1.98 21.26 -5.33
C HIS A 52 2.71 20.40 -4.30
N LEU A 53 3.88 19.86 -4.64
CA LEU A 53 4.71 19.10 -3.70
C LEU A 53 5.13 19.94 -2.50
N LEU A 54 5.58 21.18 -2.74
CA LEU A 54 5.98 22.09 -1.66
C LEU A 54 4.82 22.38 -0.70
N ARG A 55 3.61 22.59 -1.22
CA ARG A 55 2.41 22.76 -0.38
C ARG A 55 2.09 21.53 0.47
N LEU A 56 2.27 20.31 -0.07
CA LEU A 56 2.10 19.08 0.70
C LEU A 56 3.13 19.00 1.84
N VAL A 57 4.39 19.35 1.56
CA VAL A 57 5.45 19.37 2.60
C VAL A 57 5.16 20.44 3.66
N GLU A 58 4.73 21.63 3.27
CA GLU A 58 4.37 22.70 4.21
C GLU A 58 3.14 22.31 5.07
N ALA A 59 2.14 21.66 4.47
CA ALA A 59 0.96 21.17 5.19
C ALA A 59 1.37 20.13 6.24
N SER A 60 2.29 19.22 5.88
CA SER A 60 2.78 18.17 6.79
C SER A 60 3.49 18.73 8.04
N GLN A 61 4.07 19.90 7.93
CA GLN A 61 4.73 20.57 9.07
C GLN A 61 3.74 21.24 10.04
N ARG A 62 2.54 21.59 9.55
CA ARG A 62 1.50 22.30 10.32
C ARG A 62 0.54 21.34 11.06
N GLU A 63 0.38 20.14 10.54
CA GLU A 63 -0.41 19.14 11.23
C GLU A 63 0.32 18.70 12.49
N ASP A 64 -0.23 19.07 13.65
CA ASP A 64 0.26 18.55 14.91
C ASP A 64 0.27 17.03 14.87
N ARG A 65 1.46 16.45 15.03
CA ARG A 65 1.71 15.00 14.97
C ARG A 65 0.78 14.18 15.88
N ALA A 66 0.19 14.78 16.88
CA ALA A 66 -0.78 14.16 17.79
C ALA A 66 -2.12 13.86 17.12
N SER A 67 -2.62 14.71 16.21
CA SER A 67 -3.92 14.52 15.55
C SER A 67 -3.86 13.42 14.48
N SER A 68 -2.73 13.27 13.82
CA SER A 68 -2.58 12.29 12.74
C SER A 68 -2.40 10.84 13.24
N LEU A 69 -2.08 10.65 14.52
CA LEU A 69 -1.92 9.32 15.14
C LEU A 69 -3.25 8.63 15.43
N SER A 70 -4.35 9.40 15.61
CA SER A 70 -5.66 8.86 16.01
C SER A 70 -6.35 7.97 14.96
N GLY A 71 -5.96 8.07 13.69
CA GLY A 71 -6.53 7.27 12.60
C GLY A 71 -5.61 6.20 12.02
N ARG A 72 -4.37 6.11 12.49
CA ARG A 72 -3.35 5.21 11.93
C ARG A 72 -3.36 3.87 12.64
N ASN A 73 -4.10 2.94 12.09
CA ASN A 73 -4.22 1.61 12.65
C ASN A 73 -3.00 0.77 12.26
N VAL A 74 -2.22 0.32 13.26
CA VAL A 74 -1.09 -0.63 13.06
C VAL A 74 -1.55 -1.94 12.39
N ALA A 75 -2.84 -2.18 12.36
CA ALA A 75 -3.49 -3.34 11.75
C ALA A 75 -3.86 -3.14 10.27
N ASP A 76 -3.52 -2.01 9.65
CA ASP A 76 -3.81 -1.79 8.23
C ASP A 76 -3.12 -2.84 7.35
N PRO A 77 -3.80 -3.33 6.29
CA PRO A 77 -3.22 -4.37 5.44
C PRO A 77 -2.01 -3.85 4.67
N ILE A 78 -1.08 -4.75 4.36
CA ILE A 78 -0.02 -4.49 3.39
C ILE A 78 -0.65 -4.49 1.99
N TRP A 79 -0.55 -3.37 1.27
CA TRP A 79 -1.07 -3.27 -0.08
C TRP A 79 -0.09 -3.84 -1.10
N VAL A 80 -0.50 -4.88 -1.81
CA VAL A 80 0.34 -5.59 -2.80
C VAL A 80 -0.31 -5.59 -4.18
N PRO A 81 0.43 -5.30 -5.26
CA PRO A 81 -0.07 -5.45 -6.61
C PRO A 81 -0.08 -6.92 -7.03
N LYS A 82 -0.92 -7.27 -8.01
CA LYS A 82 -0.85 -8.58 -8.67
C LYS A 82 0.47 -8.71 -9.45
N ASN A 83 1.13 -9.85 -9.32
CA ASN A 83 2.40 -10.13 -10.02
C ASN A 83 2.21 -10.85 -11.36
N GLY A 84 1.02 -11.39 -11.64
CA GLY A 84 0.72 -12.13 -12.86
C GLY A 84 0.16 -13.52 -12.56
N HIS A 85 0.45 -14.48 -13.45
CA HIS A 85 -0.04 -15.86 -13.34
C HIS A 85 1.15 -16.79 -13.19
N ASP A 86 0.98 -17.82 -12.39
CA ASP A 86 1.93 -18.92 -12.26
C ASP A 86 1.83 -19.86 -13.49
N PRO A 87 2.71 -20.89 -13.62
CA PRO A 87 2.66 -21.85 -14.72
C PRO A 87 1.35 -22.66 -14.81
N SER A 88 0.56 -22.73 -13.73
CA SER A 88 -0.76 -23.35 -13.69
C SER A 88 -1.90 -22.41 -14.09
N GLY A 89 -1.59 -21.13 -14.37
CA GLY A 89 -2.54 -20.12 -14.76
C GLY A 89 -3.26 -19.44 -13.57
N LEU A 90 -2.84 -19.73 -12.33
CA LEU A 90 -3.38 -19.07 -11.14
C LEU A 90 -2.71 -17.71 -10.89
N GLU A 91 -3.50 -16.72 -10.55
CA GLU A 91 -2.96 -15.42 -10.15
C GLU A 91 -2.13 -15.55 -8.86
N PHE A 92 -1.00 -14.87 -8.80
CA PHE A 92 -0.18 -14.82 -7.60
C PHE A 92 0.27 -13.41 -7.27
N ILE A 93 0.64 -13.23 -6.02
CA ILE A 93 1.26 -12.02 -5.49
C ILE A 93 2.52 -12.40 -4.71
N THR A 94 3.41 -11.42 -4.57
CA THR A 94 4.57 -11.54 -3.69
C THR A 94 4.39 -10.54 -2.55
N ILE A 95 4.38 -11.04 -1.31
CA ILE A 95 4.14 -10.24 -0.11
C ILE A 95 5.46 -10.03 0.62
N THR A 96 5.77 -8.79 0.99
CA THR A 96 6.87 -8.49 1.90
C THR A 96 6.36 -8.56 3.34
N CYS A 97 6.90 -9.48 4.13
CA CYS A 97 6.56 -9.58 5.55
C CYS A 97 7.09 -8.37 6.31
N PRO A 98 6.25 -7.63 7.05
CA PRO A 98 6.70 -6.45 7.80
C PRO A 98 7.59 -6.79 9.00
N ASP A 99 7.53 -8.04 9.50
CA ASP A 99 8.25 -8.44 10.70
C ASP A 99 9.67 -8.94 10.39
N CYS A 100 9.87 -9.70 9.30
CA CYS A 100 11.19 -10.22 8.93
C CYS A 100 11.78 -9.61 7.65
N LEU A 101 11.02 -8.74 6.96
CA LEU A 101 11.38 -8.04 5.72
C LEU A 101 11.73 -8.96 4.54
N ARG A 102 11.32 -10.23 4.62
CA ARG A 102 11.50 -11.21 3.53
C ARG A 102 10.23 -11.32 2.71
N THR A 103 10.40 -11.58 1.42
CA THR A 103 9.28 -11.79 0.49
C THR A 103 8.89 -13.26 0.42
N PHE A 104 7.60 -13.53 0.24
CA PHE A 104 7.06 -14.87 0.00
C PHE A 104 5.90 -14.79 -0.99
N PRO A 105 5.71 -15.83 -1.83
CA PRO A 105 4.60 -15.89 -2.77
C PRO A 105 3.31 -16.33 -2.08
N GLU A 106 2.18 -15.82 -2.58
CA GLU A 106 0.84 -16.22 -2.18
C GLU A 106 -0.03 -16.36 -3.43
N THR A 107 -0.75 -17.47 -3.54
CA THR A 107 -1.67 -17.73 -4.67
C THR A 107 -3.03 -17.14 -4.37
N LEU A 108 -3.61 -16.44 -5.33
CA LEU A 108 -4.93 -15.85 -5.20
C LEU A 108 -6.01 -16.83 -5.67
N PHE A 109 -6.87 -17.27 -4.76
CA PHE A 109 -8.05 -18.06 -5.07
C PHE A 109 -9.30 -17.19 -4.95
N GLY A 110 -10.06 -17.05 -6.05
CA GLY A 110 -11.32 -16.30 -6.08
C GLY A 110 -11.15 -14.77 -6.10
N SER A 111 -12.19 -14.08 -6.49
CA SER A 111 -12.10 -12.69 -6.98
C SER A 111 -12.52 -11.59 -5.99
N GLU A 112 -13.11 -11.86 -4.84
CA GLU A 112 -13.95 -10.84 -4.20
C GLU A 112 -13.53 -10.27 -2.84
N ASN A 113 -12.52 -10.83 -2.17
CA ASN A 113 -12.06 -10.27 -0.89
C ASN A 113 -10.71 -9.58 -1.07
N TYR A 114 -10.73 -8.26 -1.08
CA TYR A 114 -9.51 -7.44 -1.20
C TYR A 114 -8.58 -7.54 0.00
N ILE A 115 -9.09 -7.89 1.20
CA ILE A 115 -8.29 -8.03 2.43
C ILE A 115 -8.23 -9.49 2.84
N ARG A 116 -7.01 -10.02 2.98
CA ARG A 116 -6.72 -11.41 3.32
C ARG A 116 -5.62 -11.54 4.36
N ASN A 117 -5.42 -12.75 4.86
CA ASN A 117 -4.31 -13.07 5.75
C ASN A 117 -3.50 -14.20 5.12
N ALA A 118 -2.17 -14.05 5.16
CA ALA A 118 -1.22 -15.09 4.75
C ALA A 118 -0.20 -15.33 5.86
N LYS A 119 0.25 -16.57 5.98
CA LYS A 119 1.30 -16.92 6.94
C LYS A 119 2.66 -16.78 6.27
N CYS A 120 3.53 -15.94 6.81
CA CYS A 120 4.89 -15.79 6.29
C CYS A 120 5.64 -17.13 6.35
N THR A 121 6.21 -17.55 5.22
CA THR A 121 6.95 -18.80 5.11
C THR A 121 8.30 -18.77 5.84
N HIS A 122 8.79 -17.58 6.21
CA HIS A 122 10.09 -17.40 6.84
C HIS A 122 10.03 -17.29 8.38
N CYS A 123 9.08 -16.49 8.90
CA CYS A 123 8.97 -16.25 10.34
C CYS A 123 7.67 -16.77 10.96
N SER A 124 6.78 -17.34 10.15
CA SER A 124 5.48 -17.89 10.55
C SER A 124 4.46 -16.87 11.09
N ASN A 125 4.77 -15.58 11.09
CA ASN A 125 3.83 -14.53 11.48
C ASN A 125 2.70 -14.38 10.46
N LEU A 126 1.52 -14.00 10.96
CA LEU A 126 0.36 -13.73 10.13
C LEU A 126 0.45 -12.32 9.55
N VAL A 127 0.45 -12.23 8.23
CA VAL A 127 0.49 -10.96 7.49
C VAL A 127 -0.89 -10.67 6.93
N ARG A 128 -1.50 -9.57 7.34
CA ARG A 128 -2.73 -9.06 6.74
C ARG A 128 -2.36 -8.25 5.51
N TYR A 129 -2.93 -8.58 4.36
CA TYR A 129 -2.65 -7.91 3.10
C TYR A 129 -3.92 -7.57 2.33
N ALA A 130 -3.81 -6.62 1.41
CA ALA A 130 -4.85 -6.26 0.45
C ALA A 130 -4.25 -6.20 -0.95
N VAL A 131 -5.01 -6.66 -1.94
CA VAL A 131 -4.59 -6.60 -3.34
C VAL A 131 -4.95 -5.24 -3.92
N VAL A 132 -3.96 -4.54 -4.49
CA VAL A 132 -4.20 -3.27 -5.18
C VAL A 132 -5.04 -3.53 -6.43
N PRO A 133 -6.20 -2.87 -6.58
CA PRO A 133 -6.99 -3.00 -7.80
C PRO A 133 -6.21 -2.45 -9.00
N PRO A 134 -6.46 -2.95 -10.21
CA PRO A 134 -5.88 -2.38 -11.42
C PRO A 134 -6.29 -0.91 -11.56
N ALA A 135 -5.37 -0.09 -12.13
CA ALA A 135 -5.64 1.32 -12.40
C ALA A 135 -6.89 1.45 -13.30
N GLY A 136 -7.87 2.25 -12.88
CA GLY A 136 -9.13 2.44 -13.60
C GLY A 136 -10.28 1.54 -13.15
N ALA A 137 -10.11 0.65 -12.19
CA ALA A 137 -11.21 -0.05 -11.56
C ALA A 137 -11.99 0.91 -10.64
N THR A 138 -13.20 1.28 -11.03
CA THR A 138 -14.11 2.04 -10.17
C THR A 138 -14.59 1.15 -9.04
N HIS A 139 -14.29 1.54 -7.81
CA HIS A 139 -14.79 0.84 -6.63
C HIS A 139 -16.28 1.10 -6.46
N SER A 140 -17.10 0.10 -6.73
CA SER A 140 -18.43 -0.01 -6.11
C SER A 140 -18.21 -0.54 -4.69
N VAL A 141 -17.98 0.35 -3.74
CA VAL A 141 -18.03 -0.03 -2.31
C VAL A 141 -19.50 -0.06 -1.94
N SER A 142 -20.09 -1.26 -1.95
CA SER A 142 -21.36 -1.48 -1.26
C SER A 142 -21.04 -1.56 0.24
N PHE A 143 -21.57 -0.62 1.00
CA PHE A 143 -21.59 -0.63 2.47
C PHE A 143 -22.63 -1.63 2.97
#